data_3a6ca251a2fac397eaa7684261c2aeeb
#
_entry.id   3a6ca251a2fac397eaa7684261c2aeeb
#
_cell.length_a   1.000
_cell.length_b   1.000
_cell.length_c   1.000
_cell.angle_alpha   90.00
_cell.angle_beta   90.00
_cell.angle_gamma   90.00
#
_symmetry.space_group_name_H-M   'P 1'
#
loop_
_entity.id
_entity.type
_entity.pdbx_description
1 polymer ?
#
loop_
_entity_poly.entity_id
_entity_poly.type
_entity_poly.pdbx_seq_one_letter_code
_entity_poly.pdbx_strand_id
1 'polypeptide(L)'
;MENFKKDITKREFIKRCAAFSAGVTIIPKALYGSEELAEEQASGRKEAMFQEETARGIMCRICPNECVLKEGELSKCNNRKVIRSKLYTLAYGNPCSVNVDPIEKKPLYHFLPGSRAYSIATAGCNLVCLNCQNWTISQTSPDKT
;
A
#
# COMPACT_ATOMS: atom_id res chain seq x y z
N MET A 1 56.07 -15.79 -21.98
CA MET A 1 54.81 -15.98 -22.74
C MET A 1 54.54 -17.49 -22.81
N GLU A 2 53.90 -18.04 -21.79
CA GLU A 2 53.55 -19.47 -21.72
C GLU A 2 52.10 -19.63 -21.40
N ASN A 3 51.43 -20.20 -22.35
CA ASN A 3 50.16 -20.92 -22.42
C ASN A 3 49.34 -21.12 -21.13
N PHE A 4 48.23 -20.42 -21.05
CA PHE A 4 47.11 -20.76 -20.19
C PHE A 4 45.94 -21.32 -21.05
N LYS A 5 46.09 -22.54 -21.55
CA LYS A 5 44.99 -23.36 -22.08
C LYS A 5 44.94 -24.65 -21.29
N LYS A 6 44.27 -24.64 -20.13
CA LYS A 6 43.88 -25.86 -19.44
C LYS A 6 42.42 -26.10 -19.74
N ASP A 7 42.16 -27.01 -20.68
CA ASP A 7 40.80 -27.42 -21.02
C ASP A 7 40.14 -28.05 -19.79
N ILE A 8 39.15 -27.33 -19.26
CA ILE A 8 38.34 -27.83 -18.13
C ILE A 8 37.37 -28.87 -18.67
N THR A 9 37.44 -30.10 -18.16
CA THR A 9 36.52 -31.17 -18.55
C THR A 9 35.09 -30.83 -18.12
N LYS A 10 34.08 -31.31 -18.87
CA LYS A 10 32.65 -31.10 -18.52
C LYS A 10 32.32 -31.50 -17.07
N ARG A 11 32.97 -32.56 -16.55
CA ARG A 11 32.81 -33.00 -15.15
C ARG A 11 33.37 -32.00 -14.14
N GLU A 12 34.52 -31.38 -14.41
CA GLU A 12 35.08 -30.33 -13.53
C GLU A 12 34.28 -29.06 -13.55
N PHE A 13 33.75 -28.68 -14.72
CA PHE A 13 32.85 -27.55 -14.83
C PHE A 13 31.57 -27.75 -13.99
N ILE A 14 30.93 -28.92 -14.11
CA ILE A 14 29.74 -29.25 -13.33
C ILE A 14 30.03 -29.26 -11.83
N LYS A 15 31.16 -29.81 -11.39
CA LYS A 15 31.58 -29.81 -9.99
C LYS A 15 31.81 -28.39 -9.45
N ARG A 16 32.40 -27.49 -10.25
CA ARG A 16 32.59 -26.08 -9.86
C ARG A 16 31.29 -25.33 -9.83
N CYS A 17 30.34 -25.57 -10.74
CA CYS A 17 29.00 -25.00 -10.69
C CYS A 17 28.20 -25.48 -9.47
N ALA A 18 28.28 -26.78 -9.13
CA ALA A 18 27.63 -27.33 -7.95
C ALA A 18 28.21 -26.79 -6.63
N ALA A 19 29.53 -26.59 -6.56
CA ALA A 19 30.17 -25.96 -5.40
C ALA A 19 29.78 -24.48 -5.25
N PHE A 20 29.53 -23.76 -6.36
CA PHE A 20 29.09 -22.37 -6.31
C PHE A 20 27.61 -22.24 -5.89
N SER A 21 26.75 -23.20 -6.28
CA SER A 21 25.34 -23.22 -5.87
C SER A 21 25.15 -23.56 -4.38
N ALA A 22 26.05 -24.36 -3.80
CA ALA A 22 26.02 -24.68 -2.36
C ALA A 22 26.46 -23.48 -1.46
N GLY A 23 27.24 -22.54 -1.99
CA GLY A 23 27.67 -21.33 -1.28
C GLY A 23 26.64 -20.19 -1.27
N VAL A 24 25.63 -20.23 -2.15
CA VAL A 24 24.61 -19.17 -2.27
C VAL A 24 23.47 -19.31 -1.26
N THR A 25 23.36 -20.45 -0.58
CA THR A 25 22.27 -20.71 0.40
C THR A 25 22.50 -20.11 1.79
N ILE A 26 23.62 -19.42 2.04
CA ILE A 26 23.83 -18.67 3.28
C ILE A 26 23.84 -17.17 2.97
N ILE A 27 22.75 -16.66 2.44
CA ILE A 27 22.47 -15.22 2.50
C ILE A 27 21.95 -14.97 3.92
N PRO A 28 22.67 -14.18 4.74
CA PRO A 28 22.21 -13.92 6.10
C PRO A 28 20.83 -13.22 6.01
N LYS A 29 19.89 -13.70 6.82
CA LYS A 29 18.52 -13.20 6.95
C LYS A 29 18.42 -11.67 7.18
N ALA A 30 19.56 -11.03 7.50
CA ALA A 30 19.69 -9.58 7.66
C ALA A 30 19.60 -8.76 6.34
N LEU A 31 19.68 -9.42 5.17
CA LEU A 31 19.46 -8.76 3.86
C LEU A 31 18.01 -8.89 3.37
N TYR A 32 17.17 -9.61 4.08
CA TYR A 32 15.74 -9.82 3.78
C TYR A 32 14.84 -8.88 4.60
N GLY A 33 15.18 -7.60 4.62
CA GLY A 33 14.23 -6.55 5.04
C GLY A 33 13.08 -6.34 4.05
N SER A 34 13.00 -7.19 3.00
CA SER A 34 12.03 -7.06 1.92
C SER A 34 10.76 -7.88 2.13
N GLU A 35 10.74 -8.89 3.01
CA GLU A 35 9.54 -9.71 3.24
C GLU A 35 8.48 -8.94 4.03
N GLU A 36 8.88 -8.19 5.07
CA GLU A 36 7.94 -7.34 5.82
C GLU A 36 7.35 -6.21 4.96
N LEU A 37 8.17 -5.60 4.09
CA LEU A 37 7.72 -4.57 3.16
C LEU A 37 6.82 -5.15 2.05
N ALA A 38 7.05 -6.38 1.62
CA ALA A 38 6.24 -7.05 0.62
C ALA A 38 4.89 -7.50 1.19
N GLU A 39 4.83 -7.98 2.43
CA GLU A 39 3.58 -8.32 3.12
C GLU A 39 2.74 -7.07 3.40
N GLU A 40 3.37 -5.95 3.76
CA GLU A 40 2.71 -4.67 3.99
C GLU A 40 2.11 -4.11 2.69
N GLN A 41 2.80 -4.24 1.57
CA GLN A 41 2.30 -3.84 0.25
C GLN A 41 1.22 -4.77 -0.29
N ALA A 42 1.31 -6.08 -0.05
CA ALA A 42 0.31 -7.06 -0.46
C ALA A 42 -1.02 -6.91 0.31
N SER A 43 -1.00 -6.32 1.51
CA SER A 43 -2.19 -6.09 2.33
C SER A 43 -2.95 -4.80 1.98
N GLY A 44 -2.51 -4.01 0.98
CA GLY A 44 -3.12 -2.71 0.67
C GLY A 44 -2.96 -1.66 1.79
N ARG A 45 -1.97 -1.84 2.66
CA ARG A 45 -1.70 -0.97 3.81
C ARG A 45 -0.36 -0.29 3.63
N LYS A 46 -0.28 0.98 4.03
CA LYS A 46 0.96 1.75 4.05
C LYS A 46 1.02 2.61 5.29
N GLU A 47 2.19 2.73 5.90
CA GLU A 47 2.38 3.64 7.03
C GLU A 47 1.93 5.06 6.64
N ALA A 48 1.13 5.66 7.49
CA ALA A 48 0.51 6.94 7.20
C ALA A 48 1.49 8.09 7.42
N MET A 49 1.59 9.00 6.46
CA MET A 49 2.19 10.31 6.69
C MET A 49 1.28 11.16 7.60
N PHE A 50 1.83 12.23 8.17
CA PHE A 50 1.09 13.18 9.02
C PHE A 50 0.46 12.52 10.25
N GLN A 51 1.27 11.79 11.01
CA GLN A 51 0.94 11.23 12.31
C GLN A 51 1.80 11.88 13.40
N GLU A 52 1.27 11.94 14.61
CA GLU A 52 1.93 12.50 15.78
C GLU A 52 1.64 11.62 17.00
N GLU A 53 2.69 11.25 17.73
CA GLU A 53 2.52 10.50 18.97
C GLU A 53 2.09 11.44 20.09
N THR A 54 1.06 11.05 20.83
CA THR A 54 0.54 11.79 21.98
C THR A 54 0.43 10.88 23.19
N ALA A 55 0.32 11.46 24.39
CA ALA A 55 0.11 10.68 25.62
C ALA A 55 -1.16 9.81 25.62
N ARG A 56 -2.13 10.09 24.72
CA ARG A 56 -3.42 9.39 24.62
C ARG A 56 -3.49 8.40 23.47
N GLY A 57 -2.48 8.35 22.60
CA GLY A 57 -2.45 7.53 21.39
C GLY A 57 -1.84 8.26 20.20
N ILE A 58 -2.00 7.73 19.01
CA ILE A 58 -1.49 8.33 17.78
C ILE A 58 -2.54 9.26 17.17
N MET A 59 -2.15 10.52 16.98
CA MET A 59 -2.99 11.54 16.35
C MET A 59 -2.79 11.56 14.85
N CYS A 60 -3.88 11.51 14.10
CA CYS A 60 -3.89 11.69 12.64
C CYS A 60 -4.06 13.18 12.31
N ARG A 61 -3.09 13.77 11.58
CA ARG A 61 -3.00 15.19 11.26
C ARG A 61 -3.42 15.56 9.83
N ILE A 62 -4.08 14.65 9.12
CA ILE A 62 -4.39 14.87 7.70
C ILE A 62 -5.66 15.74 7.48
N CYS A 63 -6.55 15.82 8.44
CA CYS A 63 -7.79 16.57 8.31
C CYS A 63 -8.21 17.19 9.67
N PRO A 64 -9.15 18.14 9.69
CA PRO A 64 -9.57 18.84 10.91
C PRO A 64 -10.18 17.95 12.00
N ASN A 65 -10.49 16.68 11.72
CA ASN A 65 -11.00 15.75 12.75
C ASN A 65 -9.95 15.37 13.79
N GLU A 66 -8.67 15.47 13.48
CA GLU A 66 -7.52 15.21 14.36
C GLU A 66 -7.72 13.98 15.27
N CYS A 67 -8.13 12.86 14.66
CA CYS A 67 -8.48 11.64 15.40
C CYS A 67 -7.28 11.14 16.21
N VAL A 68 -7.45 11.00 17.54
CA VAL A 68 -6.49 10.34 18.43
C VAL A 68 -6.93 8.89 18.56
N LEU A 69 -6.09 7.95 18.14
CA LEU A 69 -6.41 6.53 17.99
C LEU A 69 -5.48 5.69 18.85
N LYS A 70 -6.03 4.68 19.48
CA LYS A 70 -5.31 3.62 20.19
C LYS A 70 -5.08 2.43 19.29
N GLU A 71 -4.32 1.44 19.78
CA GLU A 71 -4.06 0.20 19.06
C GLU A 71 -5.38 -0.47 18.60
N GLY A 72 -5.43 -0.79 17.30
CA GLY A 72 -6.59 -1.43 16.68
C GLY A 72 -7.76 -0.51 16.33
N GLU A 73 -7.76 0.76 16.78
CA GLU A 73 -8.86 1.70 16.52
C GLU A 73 -8.85 2.23 15.09
N LEU A 74 -10.05 2.35 14.51
CA LEU A 74 -10.30 3.01 13.22
C LEU A 74 -10.61 4.50 13.43
N SER A 75 -10.11 5.32 12.51
CA SER A 75 -10.45 6.74 12.44
C SER A 75 -11.91 6.96 12.02
N LYS A 76 -12.43 8.17 12.27
CA LYS A 76 -13.77 8.58 11.82
C LYS A 76 -14.01 8.40 10.32
N CYS A 77 -12.96 8.53 9.51
CA CYS A 77 -13.06 8.33 8.06
C CYS A 77 -13.00 6.87 7.63
N ASN A 78 -12.87 5.91 8.55
CA ASN A 78 -12.71 4.47 8.29
C ASN A 78 -11.50 4.08 7.43
N ASN A 79 -10.56 5.00 7.20
CA ASN A 79 -9.42 4.81 6.30
C ASN A 79 -8.06 4.71 7.01
N ARG A 80 -8.02 5.02 8.30
CA ARG A 80 -6.81 5.00 9.12
C ARG A 80 -7.00 4.10 10.33
N LYS A 81 -5.99 3.28 10.63
CA LYS A 81 -5.97 2.36 11.75
C LYS A 81 -4.60 2.32 12.40
N VAL A 82 -4.54 2.21 13.71
CA VAL A 82 -3.29 1.97 14.43
C VAL A 82 -3.03 0.47 14.47
N ILE A 83 -1.84 0.07 14.05
CA ILE A 83 -1.35 -1.30 14.02
C ILE A 83 0.09 -1.29 14.50
N ARG A 84 0.44 -2.08 15.51
CA ARG A 84 1.78 -2.14 16.10
C ARG A 84 2.35 -0.76 16.44
N SER A 85 1.53 0.06 17.11
CA SER A 85 1.88 1.43 17.53
C SER A 85 2.24 2.39 16.39
N LYS A 86 1.78 2.15 15.17
CA LYS A 86 1.92 3.03 14.01
C LYS A 86 0.58 3.24 13.34
N LEU A 87 0.39 4.41 12.74
CA LEU A 87 -0.82 4.71 11.96
C LEU A 87 -0.64 4.23 10.52
N TYR A 88 -1.60 3.46 10.04
CA TYR A 88 -1.63 2.96 8.65
C TYR A 88 -2.80 3.55 7.88
N THR A 89 -2.60 3.81 6.58
CA THR A 89 -3.68 4.03 5.63
C THR A 89 -4.10 2.70 5.01
N LEU A 90 -5.39 2.43 4.99
CA LEU A 90 -5.99 1.19 4.49
C LEU A 90 -6.37 1.29 3.00
N ALA A 91 -6.37 2.49 2.43
CA ALA A 91 -6.78 2.74 1.05
C ALA A 91 -5.61 2.71 0.05
N TYR A 92 -4.38 2.45 0.49
CA TYR A 92 -3.23 2.47 -0.39
C TYR A 92 -3.28 1.29 -1.37
N GLY A 93 -3.36 1.63 -2.67
CA GLY A 93 -3.46 0.61 -3.72
C GLY A 93 -4.77 -0.19 -3.72
N ASN A 94 -5.79 0.21 -2.93
CA ASN A 94 -7.06 -0.50 -2.79
C ASN A 94 -8.24 0.38 -3.24
N PRO A 95 -8.46 0.55 -4.56
CA PRO A 95 -9.63 1.25 -5.08
C PRO A 95 -10.87 0.37 -4.97
N CYS A 96 -11.95 0.91 -4.40
CA CYS A 96 -13.25 0.23 -4.31
C CYS A 96 -14.13 0.41 -5.57
N SER A 97 -13.78 1.35 -6.43
CA SER A 97 -14.51 1.60 -7.69
C SER A 97 -13.59 2.21 -8.73
N VAL A 98 -13.69 1.68 -9.96
CA VAL A 98 -12.98 2.17 -11.14
C VAL A 98 -13.97 2.20 -12.31
N ASN A 99 -14.24 3.38 -12.85
CA ASN A 99 -15.25 3.58 -13.90
C ASN A 99 -14.82 4.61 -14.94
N VAL A 100 -15.45 4.56 -16.11
CA VAL A 100 -15.40 5.63 -17.11
C VAL A 100 -16.76 6.31 -17.13
N ASP A 101 -16.82 7.50 -16.55
CA ASP A 101 -18.06 8.25 -16.37
C ASP A 101 -18.14 9.45 -17.32
N PRO A 102 -19.36 9.97 -17.62
CA PRO A 102 -19.51 11.30 -18.21
C PRO A 102 -18.88 12.37 -17.34
N ILE A 103 -18.30 13.40 -17.95
CA ILE A 103 -17.64 14.50 -17.22
C ILE A 103 -18.63 15.24 -16.34
N GLU A 104 -19.89 15.32 -16.71
CA GLU A 104 -20.98 15.96 -15.96
C GLU A 104 -21.24 15.28 -14.61
N LYS A 105 -20.94 13.98 -14.46
CA LYS A 105 -21.00 13.27 -13.16
C LYS A 105 -19.97 13.81 -12.14
N LYS A 106 -18.96 14.55 -12.62
CA LYS A 106 -17.96 15.24 -11.77
C LYS A 106 -18.35 16.70 -11.50
N PRO A 107 -19.61 17.08 -11.57
CA PRO A 107 -20.29 18.38 -11.76
C PRO A 107 -19.49 19.40 -12.60
N LEU A 108 -18.86 18.95 -13.67
CA LEU A 108 -18.09 19.80 -14.57
C LEU A 108 -18.87 20.03 -15.88
N TYR A 109 -20.03 20.70 -15.77
CA TYR A 109 -20.98 20.86 -16.89
C TYR A 109 -20.47 21.70 -18.05
N HIS A 110 -19.54 22.63 -17.79
CA HIS A 110 -19.00 23.55 -18.79
C HIS A 110 -17.56 23.21 -19.21
N PHE A 111 -16.98 22.19 -18.63
CA PHE A 111 -15.62 21.73 -18.96
C PHE A 111 -15.70 20.52 -19.88
N LEU A 112 -15.35 20.70 -21.15
CA LEU A 112 -15.38 19.65 -22.19
C LEU A 112 -16.69 18.84 -22.18
N PRO A 113 -17.87 19.48 -22.38
CA PRO A 113 -19.16 18.83 -22.31
C PRO A 113 -19.24 17.60 -23.21
N GLY A 114 -19.87 16.51 -22.72
CA GLY A 114 -20.00 15.26 -23.45
C GLY A 114 -18.75 14.38 -23.45
N SER A 115 -17.65 14.82 -22.82
CA SER A 115 -16.44 14.01 -22.70
C SER A 115 -16.57 12.96 -21.59
N ARG A 116 -15.64 12.00 -21.55
CA ARG A 116 -15.59 10.94 -20.54
C ARG A 116 -14.39 11.12 -19.63
N ALA A 117 -14.59 10.88 -18.33
CA ALA A 117 -13.58 10.96 -17.30
C ALA A 117 -13.33 9.58 -16.67
N TYR A 118 -12.06 9.21 -16.52
CA TYR A 118 -11.68 8.04 -15.75
C TYR A 118 -11.79 8.35 -14.26
N SER A 119 -12.55 7.54 -13.54
CA SER A 119 -12.93 7.74 -12.15
C SER A 119 -12.36 6.63 -11.29
N ILE A 120 -11.61 7.01 -10.24
CA ILE A 120 -11.12 6.06 -9.24
C ILE A 120 -11.65 6.53 -7.88
N ALA A 121 -12.20 5.64 -7.09
CA ALA A 121 -12.63 5.91 -5.73
C ALA A 121 -12.01 4.94 -4.74
N THR A 122 -11.78 5.42 -3.52
CA THR A 122 -11.44 4.60 -2.37
C THR A 122 -12.57 4.65 -1.35
N ALA A 123 -12.72 3.63 -0.53
CA ALA A 123 -13.68 3.61 0.56
C ALA A 123 -13.25 4.55 1.70
N GLY A 124 -14.24 4.99 2.48
CA GLY A 124 -14.03 5.91 3.61
C GLY A 124 -14.18 7.38 3.26
N CYS A 125 -14.64 8.18 4.23
CA CYS A 125 -14.82 9.62 4.09
C CYS A 125 -14.68 10.31 5.46
N ASN A 126 -14.05 11.47 5.49
CA ASN A 126 -13.89 12.28 6.71
C ASN A 126 -15.12 13.13 7.07
N LEU A 127 -16.18 13.03 6.27
CA LEU A 127 -17.46 13.70 6.48
C LEU A 127 -18.56 12.66 6.75
N VAL A 128 -19.60 13.08 7.49
CA VAL A 128 -20.78 12.26 7.80
C VAL A 128 -22.02 13.02 7.30
N CYS A 129 -22.14 13.16 5.98
CA CYS A 129 -23.25 13.87 5.35
C CYS A 129 -24.51 12.99 5.41
N LEU A 130 -25.63 13.50 5.95
CA LEU A 130 -26.90 12.77 6.01
C LEU A 130 -27.47 12.48 4.63
N ASN A 131 -27.17 13.32 3.64
CA ASN A 131 -27.61 13.16 2.25
C ASN A 131 -26.42 12.80 1.34
N CYS A 132 -25.70 11.73 1.67
CA CYS A 132 -24.53 11.29 0.91
C CYS A 132 -24.92 10.42 -0.27
N GLN A 133 -24.66 10.88 -1.49
CA GLN A 133 -24.88 10.10 -2.72
C GLN A 133 -24.06 8.79 -2.73
N ASN A 134 -22.88 8.80 -2.16
CA ASN A 134 -21.95 7.66 -2.14
C ASN A 134 -21.91 6.99 -0.76
N TRP A 135 -23.03 6.90 -0.06
CA TRP A 135 -23.11 6.40 1.31
C TRP A 135 -22.43 5.03 1.50
N THR A 136 -22.70 4.10 0.58
CA THR A 136 -22.20 2.72 0.65
C THR A 136 -20.69 2.61 0.72
N ILE A 137 -19.96 3.44 -0.01
CA ILE A 137 -18.49 3.44 -0.02
C ILE A 137 -17.91 4.46 0.97
N SER A 138 -18.62 5.54 1.27
CA SER A 138 -18.13 6.60 2.15
C SER A 138 -18.11 6.20 3.62
N GLN A 139 -19.01 5.32 4.06
CA GLN A 139 -19.13 4.86 5.45
C GLN A 139 -18.53 3.46 5.68
N THR A 140 -17.80 2.95 4.72
CA THR A 140 -17.17 1.63 4.77
C THR A 140 -15.65 1.75 4.87
N SER A 141 -15.01 0.81 5.55
CA SER A 141 -13.55 0.72 5.58
C SER A 141 -13.03 0.05 4.30
N PRO A 142 -11.87 0.48 3.76
CA PRO A 142 -11.21 -0.17 2.62
C PRO A 142 -10.91 -1.66 2.85
N ASP A 143 -10.76 -2.12 4.08
CA ASP A 143 -10.57 -3.54 4.42
C ASP A 143 -11.81 -4.40 4.11
N LYS A 144 -12.96 -3.78 3.83
CA LYS A 144 -14.26 -4.46 3.60
C LYS A 144 -14.76 -4.34 2.16
N THR A 145 -13.93 -3.78 1.25
CA THR A 145 -14.31 -3.52 -0.16
C THR A 145 -13.43 -4.29 -1.12
#